data_7e16be7f09a7bfc0f3871637a2f1d046
#
_entry.id   7e16be7f09a7bfc0f3871637a2f1d046
#
_cell.length_a   1.000
_cell.length_b   1.000
_cell.length_c   1.000
_cell.angle_alpha   90.00
_cell.angle_beta   90.00
_cell.angle_gamma   90.00
#
_symmetry.space_group_name_H-M   'P 1'
#
loop_
_entity.id
_entity.type
_entity.pdbx_description
1 polymer ?
#
loop_
_entity_poly.entity_id
_entity_poly.type
_entity_poly.pdbx_seq_one_letter_code
_entity_poly.pdbx_strand_id
1 'polypeptide(L)'
;MRPLMTAAHADFAAVRRHADALRDWFAQATGWILHIERDCARLYKRPADLGDPSRGAPAFDRRRYVLFCLACAALERADPQITLHTLGEKLLTLASEPELAARGFAFTLEAQHERRELVAVCRFLLELGVLHRVAGDEDAFVARDGDALYDVQRRVLAGLLAATRGPSTWPPDSAPATLDARLEALVEEYTADNEEGRRTAMRHHLARRLLDDPVVYFDEFDADPALRAYFQSQRGPLATRLCEAVGLVPEQRAEGVALVDEGGDLTDAAMPAEGTAAHITLLVAEFLAGAARARPGAPVPEAEVAAFIGAAAPLYGRYWKKAAREPGAEAELARDSLARLAMLRLIRRDPDGASGLPALARFSLGDTELIPRKTTGANPAATDNQANLF
;
A
#
# COMPACT_ATOMS: atom_id res chain seq x y z
N MET A 1 4.93 0.38 -0.71
CA MET A 1 6.14 1.09 -0.18
C MET A 1 7.10 0.06 0.46
N ARG A 2 8.40 0.10 0.13
CA ARG A 2 9.38 -0.80 0.75
C ARG A 2 9.64 -0.37 2.19
N PRO A 3 9.62 -1.27 3.18
CA PRO A 3 9.79 -0.89 4.59
C PRO A 3 11.24 -0.51 4.94
N LEU A 4 12.19 -0.81 4.05
CA LEU A 4 13.60 -0.66 4.28
C LEU A 4 14.29 -0.14 3.01
N MET A 5 15.22 0.81 3.19
CA MET A 5 16.08 1.35 2.16
C MET A 5 17.49 0.76 2.33
N THR A 6 18.05 0.17 1.29
CA THR A 6 19.43 -0.34 1.31
C THR A 6 20.42 0.70 0.79
N ALA A 7 21.71 0.48 1.01
CA ALA A 7 22.78 1.35 0.51
C ALA A 7 22.82 1.48 -1.01
N ALA A 8 22.20 0.57 -1.75
CA ALA A 8 22.06 0.63 -3.20
C ALA A 8 21.02 1.65 -3.70
N HIS A 9 20.17 2.17 -2.81
CA HIS A 9 19.17 3.19 -3.17
C HIS A 9 19.84 4.53 -3.46
N ALA A 10 19.41 5.23 -4.52
CA ALA A 10 19.99 6.49 -4.93
C ALA A 10 20.01 7.55 -3.82
N ASP A 11 18.94 7.62 -3.01
CA ASP A 11 18.77 8.62 -1.97
C ASP A 11 19.40 8.22 -0.62
N PHE A 12 19.98 7.02 -0.49
CA PHE A 12 20.53 6.55 0.78
C PHE A 12 21.61 7.49 1.35
N ALA A 13 22.47 8.03 0.48
CA ALA A 13 23.49 8.99 0.89
C ALA A 13 22.89 10.30 1.45
N ALA A 14 21.78 10.76 0.87
CA ALA A 14 21.05 11.95 1.34
C ALA A 14 20.38 11.66 2.69
N VAL A 15 19.72 10.50 2.86
CA VAL A 15 19.14 10.08 4.13
C VAL A 15 20.19 10.03 5.24
N ARG A 16 21.38 9.50 4.99
CA ARG A 16 22.48 9.49 5.95
C ARG A 16 23.00 10.89 6.30
N ARG A 17 23.08 11.77 5.30
CA ARG A 17 23.54 13.16 5.51
C ARG A 17 22.60 13.94 6.42
N HIS A 18 21.30 13.70 6.30
CA HIS A 18 20.26 14.42 7.04
C HIS A 18 19.67 13.57 8.19
N ALA A 19 20.43 12.57 8.66
CA ALA A 19 19.95 11.56 9.60
C ALA A 19 19.28 12.14 10.84
N ASP A 20 19.91 13.12 11.49
CA ASP A 20 19.41 13.68 12.74
C ASP A 20 18.15 14.50 12.52
N ALA A 21 18.13 15.35 11.50
CA ALA A 21 16.94 16.14 11.15
C ALA A 21 15.73 15.23 10.79
N LEU A 22 15.97 14.14 10.06
CA LEU A 22 14.92 13.17 9.72
C LEU A 22 14.43 12.39 10.95
N ARG A 23 15.34 11.97 11.84
CA ARG A 23 14.97 11.30 13.10
C ARG A 23 14.10 12.19 13.97
N ASP A 24 14.51 13.43 14.15
CA ASP A 24 13.80 14.40 14.97
C ASP A 24 12.42 14.70 14.39
N TRP A 25 12.35 14.90 13.07
CA TRP A 25 11.08 15.17 12.41
C TRP A 25 10.10 13.99 12.54
N PHE A 26 10.53 12.76 12.22
CA PHE A 26 9.65 11.59 12.32
C PHE A 26 9.21 11.34 13.77
N ALA A 27 10.12 11.47 14.73
CA ALA A 27 9.79 11.28 16.14
C ALA A 27 8.78 12.33 16.63
N GLN A 28 8.96 13.62 16.28
CA GLN A 28 8.11 14.70 16.74
C GLN A 28 6.77 14.78 15.98
N ALA A 29 6.76 14.50 14.68
CA ALA A 29 5.55 14.62 13.87
C ALA A 29 4.66 13.38 13.99
N THR A 30 5.26 12.18 14.02
CA THR A 30 4.54 10.92 13.88
C THR A 30 4.80 9.89 14.98
N GLY A 31 5.80 10.10 15.82
CA GLY A 31 6.28 9.09 16.76
C GLY A 31 6.90 7.86 16.07
N TRP A 32 7.22 7.93 14.78
CA TRP A 32 7.94 6.89 14.07
C TRP A 32 9.43 6.98 14.35
N ILE A 33 10.08 5.83 14.54
CA ILE A 33 11.50 5.74 14.79
C ILE A 33 12.23 5.48 13.47
N LEU A 34 13.16 6.37 13.09
CA LEU A 34 14.04 6.16 11.94
C LEU A 34 15.39 5.61 12.41
N HIS A 35 15.65 4.37 12.05
CA HIS A 35 16.92 3.71 12.30
C HIS A 35 17.79 3.73 11.05
N ILE A 36 19.04 4.20 11.17
CA ILE A 36 19.98 4.32 10.05
C ILE A 36 21.27 3.61 10.43
N GLU A 37 21.60 2.60 9.68
CA GLU A 37 22.81 1.79 9.75
C GLU A 37 23.76 2.13 8.59
N ARG A 38 24.91 1.42 8.56
CA ARG A 38 25.88 1.55 7.47
C ARG A 38 25.28 1.13 6.12
N ASP A 39 24.52 0.05 6.12
CA ASP A 39 24.10 -0.68 4.91
C ASP A 39 22.60 -0.54 4.63
N CYS A 40 21.82 0.00 5.59
CA CYS A 40 20.39 0.18 5.44
C CYS A 40 19.83 1.30 6.32
N ALA A 41 18.66 1.79 5.95
CA ALA A 41 17.83 2.67 6.77
C ALA A 41 16.40 2.11 6.84
N ARG A 42 15.80 2.13 8.03
CA ARG A 42 14.44 1.69 8.26
C ARG A 42 13.64 2.71 9.05
N LEU A 43 12.49 3.07 8.49
CA LEU A 43 11.46 3.79 9.22
C LEU A 43 10.49 2.77 9.84
N TYR A 44 10.46 2.71 11.18
CA TYR A 44 9.53 1.85 11.91
C TYR A 44 8.16 2.51 11.97
N LYS A 45 7.39 2.34 10.90
CA LYS A 45 6.02 2.82 10.84
C LYS A 45 5.14 2.02 11.79
N ARG A 46 4.46 2.71 12.68
CA ARG A 46 3.35 2.16 13.46
C ARG A 46 2.08 2.47 12.70
N PRO A 47 1.35 1.47 12.18
CA PRO A 47 0.09 1.72 11.50
C PRO A 47 -0.90 2.35 12.47
N ALA A 48 -1.63 3.35 11.99
CA ALA A 48 -2.70 3.98 12.77
C ALA A 48 -4.04 3.25 12.58
N ASP A 49 -4.17 2.50 11.50
CA ASP A 49 -5.31 1.61 11.21
C ASP A 49 -4.78 0.17 11.03
N LEU A 50 -5.11 -0.71 11.97
CA LEU A 50 -4.74 -2.13 11.92
C LEU A 50 -5.64 -2.95 11.01
N GLY A 51 -6.81 -2.43 10.67
CA GLY A 51 -7.78 -3.05 9.78
C GLY A 51 -7.59 -2.72 8.29
N ASP A 52 -6.59 -1.89 7.94
CA ASP A 52 -6.35 -1.50 6.55
C ASP A 52 -5.87 -2.69 5.70
N PRO A 53 -6.69 -3.20 4.75
CA PRO A 53 -6.36 -4.36 3.93
C PRO A 53 -5.33 -4.06 2.85
N SER A 54 -5.00 -2.79 2.59
CA SER A 54 -4.00 -2.41 1.59
C SER A 54 -2.56 -2.64 2.06
N ARG A 55 -2.36 -2.89 3.36
CA ARG A 55 -1.05 -3.13 3.95
C ARG A 55 -0.59 -4.56 3.71
N GLY A 56 0.71 -4.71 3.54
CA GLY A 56 1.35 -6.01 3.38
C GLY A 56 2.14 -6.13 2.08
N ALA A 57 2.70 -7.32 1.85
CA ALA A 57 3.41 -7.63 0.62
C ALA A 57 2.40 -8.04 -0.46
N PRO A 58 2.46 -7.46 -1.68
CA PRO A 58 1.58 -7.84 -2.77
C PRO A 58 1.66 -9.36 -3.04
N ALA A 59 0.51 -9.98 -3.28
CA ALA A 59 0.38 -11.41 -3.56
C ALA A 59 0.85 -12.37 -2.45
N PHE A 60 1.06 -11.87 -1.21
CA PHE A 60 1.38 -12.72 -0.06
C PHE A 60 0.10 -13.10 0.68
N ASP A 61 -0.16 -14.39 0.75
CA ASP A 61 -1.15 -14.98 1.63
C ASP A 61 -0.52 -15.38 2.99
N ARG A 62 -1.34 -15.89 3.91
CA ARG A 62 -0.88 -16.36 5.21
C ARG A 62 0.25 -17.39 5.09
N ARG A 63 0.18 -18.29 4.12
CA ARG A 63 1.16 -19.35 3.92
C ARG A 63 2.53 -18.79 3.53
N ARG A 64 2.56 -17.84 2.60
CA ARG A 64 3.81 -17.15 2.20
C ARG A 64 4.40 -16.32 3.33
N TYR A 65 3.57 -15.69 4.16
CA TYR A 65 4.07 -14.99 5.35
C TYR A 65 4.70 -15.93 6.37
N VAL A 66 4.13 -17.13 6.60
CA VAL A 66 4.75 -18.15 7.47
C VAL A 66 6.11 -18.57 6.89
N LEU A 67 6.16 -18.90 5.59
CA LEU A 67 7.41 -19.26 4.91
C LEU A 67 8.43 -18.11 4.97
N PHE A 68 8.02 -16.87 4.81
CA PHE A 68 8.89 -15.70 4.93
C PHE A 68 9.50 -15.58 6.35
N CYS A 69 8.69 -15.74 7.38
CA CYS A 69 9.18 -15.72 8.76
C CYS A 69 10.17 -16.86 9.03
N LEU A 70 9.86 -18.09 8.56
CA LEU A 70 10.76 -19.24 8.68
C LEU A 70 12.05 -19.02 7.89
N ALA A 71 11.98 -18.44 6.68
CA ALA A 71 13.15 -18.11 5.89
C ALA A 71 14.03 -17.08 6.60
N CYS A 72 13.47 -16.02 7.18
CA CYS A 72 14.22 -15.07 7.98
C CYS A 72 14.92 -15.74 9.18
N ALA A 73 14.25 -16.63 9.90
CA ALA A 73 14.82 -17.37 11.02
C ALA A 73 15.96 -18.33 10.57
N ALA A 74 15.79 -18.99 9.42
CA ALA A 74 16.83 -19.84 8.83
C ALA A 74 18.05 -19.03 8.39
N LEU A 75 17.84 -17.87 7.75
CA LEU A 75 18.89 -16.99 7.24
C LEU A 75 19.69 -16.31 8.36
N GLU A 76 19.08 -16.03 9.51
CA GLU A 76 19.80 -15.47 10.67
C GLU A 76 20.96 -16.37 11.13
N ARG A 77 20.77 -17.69 11.02
CA ARG A 77 21.74 -18.73 11.42
C ARG A 77 22.49 -19.34 10.24
N ALA A 78 22.25 -18.89 9.02
CA ALA A 78 22.91 -19.42 7.83
C ALA A 78 24.35 -18.91 7.71
N ASP A 79 25.16 -19.58 6.89
CA ASP A 79 26.44 -19.05 6.46
C ASP A 79 26.26 -17.78 5.61
N PRO A 80 27.33 -16.99 5.37
CA PRO A 80 27.24 -15.79 4.53
C PRO A 80 26.70 -16.05 3.13
N GLN A 81 26.84 -17.28 2.64
CA GLN A 81 26.26 -17.77 1.38
C GLN A 81 25.36 -18.96 1.63
N ILE A 82 24.25 -19.02 0.90
CA ILE A 82 23.30 -20.12 0.99
C ILE A 82 22.71 -20.43 -0.39
N THR A 83 22.53 -21.71 -0.70
CA THR A 83 21.77 -22.09 -1.90
C THR A 83 20.26 -22.15 -1.58
N LEU A 84 19.43 -22.03 -2.63
CA LEU A 84 17.98 -22.15 -2.49
C LEU A 84 17.58 -23.55 -2.01
N HIS A 85 18.31 -24.58 -2.45
CA HIS A 85 18.14 -25.96 -1.97
C HIS A 85 18.41 -26.08 -0.45
N THR A 86 19.57 -25.58 0.01
CA THR A 86 19.92 -25.61 1.45
C THR A 86 18.93 -24.78 2.29
N LEU A 87 18.47 -23.65 1.78
CA LEU A 87 17.41 -22.88 2.46
C LEU A 87 16.13 -23.71 2.57
N GLY A 88 15.74 -24.39 1.49
CA GLY A 88 14.59 -25.29 1.47
C GLY A 88 14.69 -26.39 2.53
N GLU A 89 15.83 -27.06 2.67
CA GLU A 89 16.08 -28.09 3.70
C GLU A 89 15.94 -27.54 5.12
N LYS A 90 16.48 -26.33 5.37
CA LYS A 90 16.32 -25.67 6.67
C LYS A 90 14.83 -25.33 6.95
N LEU A 91 14.10 -24.94 5.93
CA LEU A 91 12.67 -24.67 6.06
C LEU A 91 11.85 -25.93 6.32
N LEU A 92 12.20 -27.06 5.70
CA LEU A 92 11.56 -28.35 6.00
C LEU A 92 11.73 -28.71 7.48
N THR A 93 12.93 -28.51 8.02
CA THR A 93 13.21 -28.76 9.44
C THR A 93 12.37 -27.86 10.34
N LEU A 94 12.31 -26.54 10.07
CA LEU A 94 11.52 -25.60 10.86
C LEU A 94 10.01 -25.82 10.69
N ALA A 95 9.55 -26.20 9.50
CA ALA A 95 8.14 -26.47 9.22
C ALA A 95 7.62 -27.75 9.92
N SER A 96 8.52 -28.67 10.29
CA SER A 96 8.17 -29.91 11.01
C SER A 96 7.89 -29.70 12.50
N GLU A 97 8.07 -28.50 13.03
CA GLU A 97 7.80 -28.18 14.42
C GLU A 97 6.32 -28.47 14.78
N PRO A 98 6.06 -29.22 15.90
CA PRO A 98 4.70 -29.65 16.26
C PRO A 98 3.69 -28.51 16.38
N GLU A 99 4.13 -27.34 16.82
CA GLU A 99 3.28 -26.15 16.96
C GLU A 99 2.76 -25.62 15.63
N LEU A 100 3.55 -25.72 14.57
CA LEU A 100 3.13 -25.32 13.22
C LEU A 100 2.18 -26.36 12.61
N ALA A 101 2.51 -27.64 12.80
CA ALA A 101 1.64 -28.74 12.36
C ALA A 101 0.26 -28.69 13.04
N ALA A 102 0.21 -28.42 14.35
CA ALA A 102 -1.03 -28.25 15.11
C ALA A 102 -1.91 -27.08 14.60
N ARG A 103 -1.31 -26.10 13.92
CA ARG A 103 -1.99 -24.95 13.29
C ARG A 103 -2.33 -25.19 11.82
N GLY A 104 -2.14 -26.41 11.32
CA GLY A 104 -2.45 -26.81 9.94
C GLY A 104 -1.43 -26.34 8.91
N PHE A 105 -0.21 -25.97 9.32
CA PHE A 105 0.86 -25.64 8.40
C PHE A 105 1.67 -26.90 8.05
N ALA A 106 1.78 -27.20 6.74
CA ALA A 106 2.61 -28.26 6.22
C ALA A 106 3.40 -27.75 5.01
N PHE A 107 4.67 -28.14 4.94
CA PHE A 107 5.56 -27.75 3.84
C PHE A 107 6.55 -28.89 3.59
N THR A 108 6.58 -29.44 2.36
CA THR A 108 7.33 -30.65 2.00
C THR A 108 8.29 -30.45 0.84
N LEU A 109 8.17 -29.37 0.06
CA LEU A 109 8.89 -29.10 -1.19
C LEU A 109 8.67 -30.15 -2.32
N GLU A 110 7.80 -31.11 -2.11
CA GLU A 110 7.52 -32.14 -3.11
C GLU A 110 6.70 -31.56 -4.27
N ALA A 111 5.67 -30.79 -3.93
CA ALA A 111 4.78 -30.19 -4.92
C ALA A 111 5.42 -28.97 -5.60
N GLN A 112 5.14 -28.82 -6.91
CA GLN A 112 5.65 -27.67 -7.68
C GLN A 112 5.16 -26.32 -7.12
N HIS A 113 3.93 -26.25 -6.61
CA HIS A 113 3.40 -25.02 -6.03
C HIS A 113 4.18 -24.60 -4.77
N GLU A 114 4.63 -25.54 -3.92
CA GLU A 114 5.44 -25.25 -2.74
C GLU A 114 6.82 -24.67 -3.11
N ARG A 115 7.43 -25.20 -4.19
CA ARG A 115 8.68 -24.63 -4.73
C ARG A 115 8.47 -23.21 -5.26
N ARG A 116 7.34 -22.95 -5.93
CA ARG A 116 6.97 -21.59 -6.38
C ARG A 116 6.73 -20.64 -5.21
N GLU A 117 6.14 -21.12 -4.11
CA GLU A 117 5.97 -20.32 -2.89
C GLU A 117 7.32 -19.95 -2.27
N LEU A 118 8.25 -20.91 -2.17
CA LEU A 118 9.60 -20.62 -1.68
C LEU A 118 10.33 -19.62 -2.58
N VAL A 119 10.26 -19.81 -3.89
CA VAL A 119 10.84 -18.86 -4.86
C VAL A 119 10.22 -17.47 -4.73
N ALA A 120 8.91 -17.37 -4.55
CA ALA A 120 8.25 -16.07 -4.32
C ALA A 120 8.77 -15.38 -3.05
N VAL A 121 8.99 -16.13 -1.98
CA VAL A 121 9.60 -15.61 -0.74
C VAL A 121 11.06 -15.17 -0.98
N CYS A 122 11.86 -15.95 -1.70
CA CYS A 122 13.25 -15.57 -2.02
C CYS A 122 13.29 -14.32 -2.91
N ARG A 123 12.43 -14.20 -3.92
CA ARG A 123 12.33 -13.00 -4.75
C ARG A 123 11.96 -11.77 -3.92
N PHE A 124 11.05 -11.91 -2.97
CA PHE A 124 10.73 -10.82 -2.05
C PHE A 124 11.91 -10.44 -1.14
N LEU A 125 12.68 -11.42 -0.65
CA LEU A 125 13.91 -11.16 0.11
C LEU A 125 15.02 -10.50 -0.74
N LEU A 126 15.10 -10.82 -2.04
CA LEU A 126 15.96 -10.12 -3.01
C LEU A 126 15.52 -8.67 -3.20
N GLU A 127 14.22 -8.42 -3.35
CA GLU A 127 13.67 -7.06 -3.46
C GLU A 127 13.92 -6.21 -2.21
N LEU A 128 13.88 -6.84 -1.03
CA LEU A 128 14.20 -6.19 0.24
C LEU A 128 15.71 -5.99 0.45
N GLY A 129 16.55 -6.60 -0.39
CA GLY A 129 18.02 -6.55 -0.28
C GLY A 129 18.59 -7.41 0.84
N VAL A 130 17.81 -8.34 1.38
CA VAL A 130 18.28 -9.35 2.36
C VAL A 130 19.12 -10.42 1.70
N LEU A 131 18.74 -10.79 0.48
CA LEU A 131 19.51 -11.70 -0.37
C LEU A 131 20.06 -10.92 -1.57
N HIS A 132 21.28 -11.30 -2.01
CA HIS A 132 21.81 -10.91 -3.30
C HIS A 132 22.15 -12.17 -4.09
N ARG A 133 21.64 -12.28 -5.31
CA ARG A 133 21.93 -13.44 -6.16
C ARG A 133 23.37 -13.39 -6.66
N VAL A 134 24.11 -14.46 -6.40
CA VAL A 134 25.49 -14.64 -6.87
C VAL A 134 25.50 -15.43 -8.16
N ALA A 135 24.71 -16.52 -8.23
CA ALA A 135 24.66 -17.41 -9.39
C ALA A 135 23.36 -18.21 -9.42
N GLY A 136 23.08 -18.85 -10.55
CA GLY A 136 21.93 -19.73 -10.72
C GLY A 136 20.65 -19.01 -11.04
N ASP A 137 19.53 -19.77 -11.05
CA ASP A 137 18.22 -19.32 -11.43
C ASP A 137 17.13 -19.99 -10.59
N GLU A 138 16.22 -19.21 -10.07
CA GLU A 138 15.10 -19.69 -9.26
C GLU A 138 14.10 -20.52 -10.09
N ASP A 139 13.92 -20.22 -11.37
CA ASP A 139 12.99 -20.97 -12.22
C ASP A 139 13.53 -22.38 -12.51
N ALA A 140 14.86 -22.54 -12.62
CA ALA A 140 15.51 -23.84 -12.70
C ALA A 140 15.28 -24.69 -11.43
N PHE A 141 15.28 -24.06 -10.25
CA PHE A 141 14.93 -24.76 -9.00
C PHE A 141 13.47 -25.24 -9.00
N VAL A 142 12.53 -24.44 -9.48
CA VAL A 142 11.11 -24.85 -9.60
C VAL A 142 10.97 -26.06 -10.52
N ALA A 143 11.74 -26.10 -11.63
CA ALA A 143 11.77 -27.18 -12.60
C ALA A 143 12.54 -28.42 -12.11
N ARG A 144 13.29 -28.34 -11.02
CA ARG A 144 14.26 -29.35 -10.52
C ARG A 144 15.47 -29.56 -11.43
N ASP A 145 15.84 -28.54 -12.20
CA ASP A 145 16.94 -28.59 -13.18
C ASP A 145 18.19 -27.85 -12.70
N GLY A 146 18.11 -27.14 -11.55
CA GLY A 146 19.19 -26.33 -11.02
C GLY A 146 18.91 -25.74 -9.66
N ASP A 147 19.77 -24.81 -9.27
CA ASP A 147 19.72 -24.13 -7.97
C ASP A 147 20.13 -22.66 -8.13
N ALA A 148 19.92 -21.88 -7.09
CA ALA A 148 20.36 -20.49 -7.01
C ALA A 148 21.20 -20.28 -5.75
N LEU A 149 22.28 -19.50 -5.88
CA LEU A 149 23.19 -19.16 -4.78
C LEU A 149 23.02 -17.69 -4.40
N TYR A 150 22.91 -17.41 -3.13
CA TYR A 150 22.72 -16.09 -2.56
C TYR A 150 23.76 -15.72 -1.52
N ASP A 151 24.16 -14.45 -1.51
CA ASP A 151 24.79 -13.80 -0.37
C ASP A 151 23.71 -13.31 0.61
N VAL A 152 23.91 -13.54 1.90
CA VAL A 152 22.97 -13.16 2.98
C VAL A 152 23.43 -11.85 3.61
N GLN A 153 22.61 -10.81 3.51
CA GLN A 153 22.84 -9.49 4.09
C GLN A 153 22.26 -9.43 5.50
N ARG A 154 22.98 -9.96 6.48
CA ARG A 154 22.49 -10.13 7.88
C ARG A 154 22.07 -8.82 8.54
N ARG A 155 22.75 -7.68 8.25
CA ARG A 155 22.37 -6.37 8.80
C ARG A 155 21.03 -5.89 8.25
N VAL A 156 20.79 -6.15 6.97
CA VAL A 156 19.51 -5.84 6.33
C VAL A 156 18.42 -6.74 6.90
N LEU A 157 18.71 -8.03 7.07
CA LEU A 157 17.80 -8.99 7.70
C LEU A 157 17.41 -8.56 9.13
N ALA A 158 18.37 -8.16 9.95
CA ALA A 158 18.10 -7.65 11.29
C ALA A 158 17.19 -6.40 11.28
N GLY A 159 17.36 -5.53 10.26
CA GLY A 159 16.50 -4.37 10.03
C GLY A 159 15.06 -4.72 9.62
N LEU A 160 14.73 -5.95 9.26
CA LEU A 160 13.36 -6.35 8.89
C LEU A 160 12.40 -6.45 10.08
N LEU A 161 12.89 -6.60 11.30
CA LEU A 161 12.03 -6.66 12.48
C LEU A 161 11.14 -5.42 12.56
N ALA A 162 9.83 -5.64 12.62
CA ALA A 162 8.85 -4.55 12.58
C ALA A 162 8.65 -3.84 13.92
N ALA A 163 8.99 -4.50 15.03
CA ALA A 163 8.83 -3.99 16.37
C ALA A 163 10.11 -4.19 17.18
N THR A 164 10.37 -3.26 18.09
CA THR A 164 11.50 -3.34 19.04
C THR A 164 11.33 -4.47 20.04
N ARG A 165 10.08 -4.87 20.31
CA ARG A 165 9.72 -6.04 21.13
C ARG A 165 8.81 -6.94 20.33
N GLY A 166 9.33 -8.11 19.94
CA GLY A 166 8.54 -9.14 19.27
C GLY A 166 7.62 -9.89 20.23
N PRO A 167 6.58 -10.57 19.70
CA PRO A 167 5.67 -11.38 20.53
C PRO A 167 6.35 -12.42 21.41
N SER A 168 7.51 -12.93 20.98
CA SER A 168 8.34 -13.89 21.75
C SER A 168 8.95 -13.31 23.03
N THR A 169 8.95 -12.00 23.19
CA THR A 169 9.49 -11.34 24.39
C THR A 169 8.43 -11.07 25.45
N TRP A 170 7.15 -11.36 25.17
CA TRP A 170 6.08 -11.23 26.16
C TRP A 170 6.17 -12.36 27.18
N PRO A 171 6.11 -12.05 28.49
CA PRO A 171 5.99 -13.10 29.50
C PRO A 171 4.70 -13.90 29.26
N PRO A 172 4.73 -15.25 29.44
CA PRO A 172 3.56 -16.10 29.18
C PRO A 172 2.28 -15.64 29.89
N ASP A 173 2.44 -15.16 31.12
CA ASP A 173 1.30 -14.75 31.97
C ASP A 173 0.72 -13.38 31.61
N SER A 174 1.42 -12.57 30.82
CA SER A 174 1.01 -11.24 30.41
C SER A 174 0.86 -11.08 28.89
N ALA A 175 1.06 -12.15 28.13
CA ALA A 175 0.86 -12.13 26.69
C ALA A 175 -0.62 -11.86 26.35
N PRO A 176 -0.91 -10.90 25.44
CA PRO A 176 -2.29 -10.64 25.06
C PRO A 176 -2.97 -11.88 24.50
N ALA A 177 -4.20 -12.15 24.94
CA ALA A 177 -4.89 -13.41 24.62
C ALA A 177 -5.43 -13.46 23.19
N THR A 178 -5.91 -12.32 22.66
CA THR A 178 -6.49 -12.24 21.31
C THR A 178 -5.50 -11.73 20.29
N LEU A 179 -5.75 -11.99 19.00
CA LEU A 179 -4.93 -11.48 17.90
C LEU A 179 -4.97 -9.94 17.89
N ASP A 180 -6.14 -9.34 18.03
CA ASP A 180 -6.31 -7.89 17.99
C ASP A 180 -5.52 -7.22 19.13
N ALA A 181 -5.63 -7.71 20.36
CA ALA A 181 -4.86 -7.20 21.48
C ALA A 181 -3.34 -7.36 21.28
N ARG A 182 -2.90 -8.43 20.58
CA ARG A 182 -1.47 -8.60 20.20
C ARG A 182 -1.02 -7.59 19.17
N LEU A 183 -1.87 -7.32 18.16
CA LEU A 183 -1.58 -6.32 17.15
C LEU A 183 -1.53 -4.93 17.76
N GLU A 184 -2.47 -4.59 18.64
CA GLU A 184 -2.47 -3.33 19.40
C GLU A 184 -1.20 -3.17 20.23
N ALA A 185 -0.81 -4.21 20.99
CA ALA A 185 0.41 -4.19 21.80
C ALA A 185 1.72 -4.04 20.96
N LEU A 186 1.72 -4.53 19.71
CA LEU A 186 2.87 -4.36 18.81
C LEU A 186 3.03 -2.93 18.29
N VAL A 187 1.93 -2.19 18.18
CA VAL A 187 1.93 -0.82 17.66
C VAL A 187 1.76 0.23 18.75
N GLU A 188 1.62 -0.20 20.01
CA GLU A 188 1.48 0.70 21.15
C GLU A 188 2.63 1.69 21.22
N GLU A 189 2.28 2.96 21.39
CA GLU A 189 3.23 4.04 21.59
C GLU A 189 3.26 4.42 23.08
N TYR A 190 4.45 4.37 23.65
CA TYR A 190 4.63 4.89 25.01
C TYR A 190 4.58 6.41 24.97
N THR A 191 3.59 6.98 25.62
CA THR A 191 3.48 8.42 25.88
C THR A 191 3.33 8.65 27.40
N ALA A 192 3.72 9.83 27.87
CA ALA A 192 3.55 10.16 29.29
C ALA A 192 2.06 10.14 29.66
N ASP A 193 1.73 9.62 30.85
CA ASP A 193 0.35 9.59 31.35
C ASP A 193 -0.03 10.97 31.97
N ASN A 194 -0.08 11.98 31.11
CA ASN A 194 -0.52 13.33 31.42
C ASN A 194 -1.24 13.93 30.21
N GLU A 195 -1.73 15.16 30.34
CA GLU A 195 -2.50 15.83 29.27
C GLU A 195 -1.64 16.08 28.01
N GLU A 196 -0.38 16.43 28.17
CA GLU A 196 0.56 16.67 27.08
C GLU A 196 0.88 15.36 26.33
N GLY A 197 1.09 14.26 27.05
CA GLY A 197 1.27 12.93 26.46
C GLY A 197 0.05 12.48 25.67
N ARG A 198 -1.18 12.67 26.20
CA ARG A 198 -2.42 12.38 25.47
C ARG A 198 -2.55 13.21 24.20
N ARG A 199 -2.26 14.52 24.26
CA ARG A 199 -2.26 15.39 23.08
C ARG A 199 -1.21 14.96 22.04
N THR A 200 -0.05 14.53 22.49
CA THR A 200 1.01 14.00 21.62
C THR A 200 0.56 12.71 20.94
N ALA A 201 -0.06 11.77 21.67
CA ALA A 201 -0.60 10.53 21.09
C ALA A 201 -1.66 10.81 20.03
N MET A 202 -2.61 11.72 20.31
CA MET A 202 -3.63 12.14 19.32
C MET A 202 -2.99 12.78 18.07
N ARG A 203 -2.02 13.67 18.26
CA ARG A 203 -1.29 14.30 17.14
C ARG A 203 -0.58 13.27 16.28
N HIS A 204 0.15 12.35 16.89
CA HIS A 204 0.88 11.29 16.18
C HIS A 204 -0.09 10.35 15.44
N HIS A 205 -1.18 9.95 16.09
CA HIS A 205 -2.19 9.12 15.46
C HIS A 205 -2.76 9.79 14.19
N LEU A 206 -3.20 11.05 14.29
CA LEU A 206 -3.74 11.79 13.16
C LEU A 206 -2.70 12.06 12.06
N ALA A 207 -1.46 12.39 12.45
CA ALA A 207 -0.37 12.58 11.48
C ALA A 207 -0.08 11.31 10.68
N ARG A 208 -0.09 10.14 11.33
CA ARG A 208 0.07 8.83 10.67
C ARG A 208 -1.07 8.56 9.71
N ARG A 209 -2.33 8.82 10.14
CA ARG A 209 -3.51 8.67 9.29
C ARG A 209 -3.40 9.58 8.06
N LEU A 210 -3.09 10.86 8.23
CA LEU A 210 -2.97 11.82 7.12
C LEU A 210 -1.83 11.50 6.15
N LEU A 211 -0.74 10.89 6.60
CA LEU A 211 0.40 10.51 5.75
C LEU A 211 0.21 9.16 5.05
N ASP A 212 -0.55 8.25 5.64
CA ASP A 212 -0.69 6.89 5.13
C ASP A 212 -2.01 6.64 4.41
N ASP A 213 -3.08 7.38 4.76
CA ASP A 213 -4.41 7.18 4.19
C ASP A 213 -4.72 8.21 3.10
N PRO A 214 -5.36 7.82 1.99
CA PRO A 214 -5.73 8.74 0.92
C PRO A 214 -6.70 9.85 1.37
N VAL A 215 -7.60 9.53 2.29
CA VAL A 215 -8.56 10.45 2.91
C VAL A 215 -8.81 10.03 4.34
N VAL A 216 -8.87 11.00 5.26
CA VAL A 216 -9.23 10.79 6.66
C VAL A 216 -10.54 11.50 6.94
N TYR A 217 -11.61 10.74 7.21
CA TYR A 217 -12.95 11.27 7.48
C TYR A 217 -13.14 11.58 8.95
N PHE A 218 -13.93 12.61 9.28
CA PHE A 218 -14.19 12.98 10.67
C PHE A 218 -15.11 12.00 11.40
N ASP A 219 -16.01 11.33 10.69
CA ASP A 219 -16.96 10.35 11.26
C ASP A 219 -16.27 9.05 11.69
N GLU A 220 -15.08 8.75 11.16
CA GLU A 220 -14.27 7.62 11.63
C GLU A 220 -13.89 7.71 13.12
N PHE A 221 -13.94 8.91 13.68
CA PHE A 221 -13.60 9.18 15.08
C PHE A 221 -14.84 9.42 15.97
N ASP A 222 -16.03 9.04 15.51
CA ASP A 222 -17.27 9.23 16.29
C ASP A 222 -17.28 8.43 17.60
N ALA A 223 -16.55 7.31 17.64
CA ALA A 223 -16.37 6.50 18.84
C ALA A 223 -15.42 7.15 19.87
N ASP A 224 -14.57 8.12 19.46
CA ASP A 224 -13.69 8.88 20.34
C ASP A 224 -13.94 10.39 20.16
N PRO A 225 -14.87 10.97 20.90
CA PRO A 225 -15.23 12.40 20.79
C PRO A 225 -14.06 13.35 21.10
N ALA A 226 -13.10 12.94 21.94
CA ALA A 226 -11.94 13.77 22.26
C ALA A 226 -10.98 13.86 21.07
N LEU A 227 -10.69 12.73 20.42
CA LEU A 227 -9.87 12.66 19.22
C LEU A 227 -10.53 13.41 18.05
N ARG A 228 -11.84 13.23 17.87
CA ARG A 228 -12.63 13.95 16.86
C ARG A 228 -12.55 15.48 17.06
N ALA A 229 -12.81 15.97 18.27
CA ALA A 229 -12.74 17.39 18.59
C ALA A 229 -11.31 17.95 18.40
N TYR A 230 -10.30 17.20 18.81
CA TYR A 230 -8.91 17.55 18.57
C TYR A 230 -8.62 17.65 17.07
N PHE A 231 -9.03 16.67 16.26
CA PHE A 231 -8.83 16.70 14.81
C PHE A 231 -9.51 17.88 14.16
N GLN A 232 -10.78 18.13 14.47
CA GLN A 232 -11.52 19.28 13.93
C GLN A 232 -10.85 20.62 14.25
N SER A 233 -10.27 20.78 15.45
CA SER A 233 -9.58 22.00 15.87
C SER A 233 -8.17 22.14 15.27
N GLN A 234 -7.46 21.04 15.06
CA GLN A 234 -6.05 21.03 14.64
C GLN A 234 -5.84 20.70 13.14
N ARG A 235 -6.88 20.35 12.41
CA ARG A 235 -6.80 19.91 11.00
C ARG A 235 -5.97 20.83 10.11
N GLY A 236 -6.18 22.15 10.20
CA GLY A 236 -5.46 23.13 9.39
C GLY A 236 -3.96 23.18 9.72
N PRO A 237 -3.58 23.53 10.95
CA PRO A 237 -2.16 23.57 11.35
C PRO A 237 -1.43 22.25 11.17
N LEU A 238 -2.11 21.10 11.41
CA LEU A 238 -1.50 19.78 11.26
C LEU A 238 -1.25 19.46 9.78
N ALA A 239 -2.25 19.63 8.92
CA ALA A 239 -2.13 19.37 7.48
C ALA A 239 -1.06 20.28 6.85
N THR A 240 -1.07 21.58 7.15
CA THR A 240 -0.06 22.52 6.64
C THR A 240 1.36 22.09 7.02
N ARG A 241 1.59 21.77 8.29
CA ARG A 241 2.92 21.35 8.77
C ARG A 241 3.41 20.05 8.11
N LEU A 242 2.51 19.08 7.93
CA LEU A 242 2.87 17.84 7.25
C LEU A 242 3.18 18.10 5.77
N CYS A 243 2.34 18.87 5.09
CA CYS A 243 2.51 19.19 3.67
C CYS A 243 3.82 19.96 3.40
N GLU A 244 4.15 20.95 4.22
CA GLU A 244 5.41 21.69 4.10
C GLU A 244 6.63 20.78 4.22
N ALA A 245 6.56 19.73 5.06
CA ALA A 245 7.68 18.82 5.27
C ALA A 245 7.84 17.77 4.16
N VAL A 246 6.75 17.35 3.51
CA VAL A 246 6.75 16.24 2.54
C VAL A 246 6.40 16.67 1.12
N GLY A 247 6.12 17.95 0.87
CA GLY A 247 5.81 18.48 -0.45
C GLY A 247 4.40 18.16 -0.97
N LEU A 248 3.47 17.83 -0.07
CA LEU A 248 2.07 17.56 -0.41
C LEU A 248 1.21 18.83 -0.35
N VAL A 249 -0.01 18.77 -0.88
CA VAL A 249 -0.99 19.85 -0.84
C VAL A 249 -2.19 19.45 0.02
N PRO A 250 -2.58 20.26 1.05
CA PRO A 250 -3.69 19.90 1.91
C PRO A 250 -5.03 20.21 1.25
N GLU A 251 -5.89 19.22 1.14
CA GLU A 251 -7.30 19.39 0.74
C GLU A 251 -8.19 19.19 1.97
N GLN A 252 -8.84 20.28 2.42
CA GLN A 252 -9.72 20.26 3.59
C GLN A 252 -11.16 20.50 3.16
N ARG A 253 -12.05 19.61 3.58
CA ARG A 253 -13.49 19.68 3.30
C ARG A 253 -14.31 19.52 4.58
N ALA A 254 -15.62 19.64 4.45
CA ALA A 254 -16.55 19.47 5.58
C ALA A 254 -16.50 18.05 6.17
N GLU A 255 -16.26 17.06 5.32
CA GLU A 255 -16.24 15.64 5.67
C GLU A 255 -14.91 15.12 6.19
N GLY A 256 -13.78 15.79 5.86
CA GLY A 256 -12.46 15.27 6.20
C GLY A 256 -11.31 16.05 5.62
N VAL A 257 -10.12 15.41 5.64
CA VAL A 257 -8.87 15.98 5.15
C VAL A 257 -8.12 14.93 4.31
N ALA A 258 -7.55 15.36 3.19
CA ALA A 258 -6.61 14.59 2.39
C ALA A 258 -5.32 15.38 2.18
N LEU A 259 -4.18 14.69 2.05
CA LEU A 259 -2.92 15.26 1.59
C LEU A 259 -2.67 14.77 0.17
N VAL A 260 -2.71 15.69 -0.78
CA VAL A 260 -2.66 15.37 -2.22
C VAL A 260 -1.23 15.44 -2.72
N ASP A 261 -0.81 14.37 -3.38
CA ASP A 261 0.50 14.26 -4.04
C ASP A 261 0.36 14.62 -5.52
N GLU A 262 0.60 15.89 -5.85
CA GLU A 262 0.53 16.36 -7.23
C GLU A 262 1.68 15.83 -8.10
N GLY A 263 2.82 15.53 -7.48
CA GLY A 263 4.00 14.98 -8.16
C GLY A 263 3.92 13.48 -8.43
N GLY A 264 3.14 12.74 -7.64
CA GLY A 264 3.02 11.30 -7.72
C GLY A 264 4.19 10.51 -7.13
N ASP A 265 5.12 11.19 -6.45
CA ASP A 265 6.36 10.57 -5.93
C ASP A 265 6.15 9.79 -4.61
N LEU A 266 5.10 10.14 -3.86
CA LEU A 266 4.77 9.56 -2.56
C LEU A 266 3.55 8.64 -2.60
N THR A 267 2.90 8.52 -3.75
CA THR A 267 1.66 7.77 -3.94
C THR A 267 1.95 6.37 -4.44
N ASP A 268 1.51 5.34 -3.72
CA ASP A 268 1.58 3.93 -4.10
C ASP A 268 0.30 3.43 -4.78
N ALA A 269 -0.82 4.12 -4.58
CA ALA A 269 -2.09 3.85 -5.23
C ALA A 269 -2.71 5.16 -5.73
N ALA A 270 -2.79 5.35 -7.03
CA ALA A 270 -3.37 6.53 -7.65
C ALA A 270 -4.61 6.18 -8.48
N MET A 271 -5.48 7.19 -8.70
CA MET A 271 -6.47 7.09 -9.77
C MET A 271 -5.71 6.96 -11.09
N PRO A 272 -5.98 5.93 -11.91
CA PRO A 272 -5.23 5.76 -13.13
C PRO A 272 -5.46 6.95 -14.07
N ALA A 273 -4.36 7.49 -14.62
CA ALA A 273 -4.41 8.71 -15.43
C ALA A 273 -4.86 8.44 -16.87
N GLU A 274 -4.47 7.30 -17.46
CA GLU A 274 -4.70 7.01 -18.87
C GLU A 274 -5.08 5.54 -19.13
N GLY A 275 -5.72 5.32 -20.26
CA GLY A 275 -6.04 3.99 -20.78
C GLY A 275 -7.40 3.46 -20.36
N THR A 276 -7.67 2.22 -20.76
CA THR A 276 -8.98 1.57 -20.55
C THR A 276 -9.36 1.45 -19.09
N ALA A 277 -8.44 1.02 -18.23
CA ALA A 277 -8.70 0.86 -16.80
C ALA A 277 -9.02 2.22 -16.14
N ALA A 278 -8.30 3.28 -16.52
CA ALA A 278 -8.55 4.63 -16.05
C ALA A 278 -9.96 5.11 -16.40
N HIS A 279 -10.31 4.99 -17.66
CA HIS A 279 -11.62 5.43 -18.16
C HIS A 279 -12.76 4.66 -17.49
N ILE A 280 -12.65 3.32 -17.39
CA ILE A 280 -13.68 2.50 -16.74
C ILE A 280 -13.79 2.83 -15.25
N THR A 281 -12.67 2.96 -14.53
CA THR A 281 -12.68 3.33 -13.11
C THR A 281 -13.34 4.69 -12.88
N LEU A 282 -13.08 5.66 -13.76
CA LEU A 282 -13.71 6.98 -13.69
C LEU A 282 -15.21 6.92 -13.94
N LEU A 283 -15.66 6.18 -14.95
CA LEU A 283 -17.09 5.96 -15.22
C LEU A 283 -17.81 5.29 -14.04
N VAL A 284 -17.14 4.28 -13.42
CA VAL A 284 -17.68 3.61 -12.22
C VAL A 284 -17.74 4.57 -11.04
N ALA A 285 -16.73 5.41 -10.85
CA ALA A 285 -16.75 6.44 -9.79
C ALA A 285 -17.91 7.42 -9.97
N GLU A 286 -18.14 7.89 -11.19
CA GLU A 286 -19.27 8.77 -11.53
C GLU A 286 -20.63 8.08 -11.30
N PHE A 287 -20.77 6.83 -11.75
CA PHE A 287 -21.96 6.04 -11.53
C PHE A 287 -22.28 5.87 -10.03
N LEU A 288 -21.28 5.48 -9.23
CA LEU A 288 -21.43 5.29 -7.79
C LEU A 288 -21.71 6.63 -7.06
N ALA A 289 -21.11 7.73 -7.51
CA ALA A 289 -21.40 9.05 -6.97
C ALA A 289 -22.85 9.47 -7.25
N GLY A 290 -23.37 9.15 -8.43
CA GLY A 290 -24.78 9.33 -8.79
C GLY A 290 -25.71 8.46 -7.93
N ALA A 291 -25.37 7.19 -7.77
CA ALA A 291 -26.11 6.24 -6.95
C ALA A 291 -26.16 6.67 -5.46
N ALA A 292 -25.02 7.12 -4.91
CA ALA A 292 -24.93 7.59 -3.54
C ALA A 292 -25.80 8.84 -3.29
N ARG A 293 -25.95 9.74 -4.27
CA ARG A 293 -26.87 10.89 -4.19
C ARG A 293 -28.33 10.46 -4.27
N ALA A 294 -28.65 9.52 -5.15
CA ALA A 294 -30.02 9.07 -5.34
C ALA A 294 -30.51 8.17 -4.18
N ARG A 295 -29.64 7.40 -3.61
CA ARG A 295 -29.91 6.41 -2.54
C ARG A 295 -28.83 6.49 -1.44
N PRO A 296 -28.84 7.56 -0.59
CA PRO A 296 -27.80 7.74 0.42
C PRO A 296 -27.66 6.53 1.34
N GLY A 297 -26.43 6.02 1.50
CA GLY A 297 -26.11 4.90 2.34
C GLY A 297 -26.48 3.51 1.81
N ALA A 298 -27.18 3.41 0.68
CA ALA A 298 -27.50 2.11 0.08
C ALA A 298 -26.30 1.56 -0.70
N PRO A 299 -25.88 0.30 -0.47
CA PRO A 299 -24.83 -0.33 -1.24
C PRO A 299 -25.30 -0.61 -2.68
N VAL A 300 -24.39 -0.49 -3.62
CA VAL A 300 -24.57 -0.86 -5.04
C VAL A 300 -23.95 -2.24 -5.25
N PRO A 301 -24.73 -3.27 -5.62
CA PRO A 301 -24.20 -4.61 -5.87
C PRO A 301 -23.16 -4.63 -7.00
N GLU A 302 -22.13 -5.49 -6.88
CA GLU A 302 -21.10 -5.64 -7.93
C GLU A 302 -21.70 -5.98 -9.30
N ALA A 303 -22.78 -6.78 -9.32
CA ALA A 303 -23.51 -7.10 -10.55
C ALA A 303 -24.15 -5.86 -11.22
N GLU A 304 -24.62 -4.89 -10.44
CA GLU A 304 -25.16 -3.62 -10.97
C GLU A 304 -24.04 -2.77 -11.60
N VAL A 305 -22.85 -2.76 -10.99
CA VAL A 305 -21.66 -2.10 -11.56
C VAL A 305 -21.22 -2.77 -12.85
N ALA A 306 -21.19 -4.11 -12.89
CA ALA A 306 -20.86 -4.86 -14.10
C ALA A 306 -21.88 -4.60 -15.24
N ALA A 307 -23.18 -4.58 -14.92
CA ALA A 307 -24.23 -4.23 -15.88
C ALA A 307 -24.08 -2.79 -16.43
N PHE A 308 -23.70 -1.84 -15.57
CA PHE A 308 -23.39 -0.48 -15.98
C PHE A 308 -22.23 -0.43 -16.97
N ILE A 309 -21.12 -1.15 -16.70
CA ILE A 309 -19.96 -1.22 -17.60
C ILE A 309 -20.39 -1.82 -18.97
N GLY A 310 -21.19 -2.90 -18.96
CA GLY A 310 -21.75 -3.48 -20.16
C GLY A 310 -22.61 -2.49 -20.98
N ALA A 311 -23.43 -1.70 -20.30
CA ALA A 311 -24.25 -0.66 -20.94
C ALA A 311 -23.39 0.51 -21.47
N ALA A 312 -22.25 0.79 -20.88
CA ALA A 312 -21.32 1.84 -21.32
C ALA A 312 -20.47 1.39 -22.54
N ALA A 313 -20.26 0.09 -22.74
CA ALA A 313 -19.41 -0.45 -23.79
C ALA A 313 -19.82 -0.02 -25.23
N PRO A 314 -21.10 0.05 -25.64
CA PRO A 314 -21.50 0.57 -26.95
C PRO A 314 -21.11 2.02 -27.18
N LEU A 315 -21.07 2.84 -26.13
CA LEU A 315 -20.77 4.28 -26.20
C LEU A 315 -19.25 4.55 -26.22
N TYR A 316 -18.53 3.89 -25.34
CA TYR A 316 -17.13 4.17 -25.05
C TYR A 316 -16.15 3.09 -25.50
N GLY A 317 -16.64 1.89 -25.84
CA GLY A 317 -15.81 0.73 -26.12
C GLY A 317 -14.82 0.92 -27.29
N ARG A 318 -15.10 1.84 -28.23
CA ARG A 318 -14.15 2.18 -29.30
C ARG A 318 -12.78 2.68 -28.77
N TYR A 319 -12.75 3.21 -27.54
CA TYR A 319 -11.55 3.69 -26.88
C TYR A 319 -10.92 2.63 -25.93
N TRP A 320 -11.59 1.49 -25.74
CA TRP A 320 -11.15 0.45 -24.84
C TRP A 320 -10.32 -0.62 -25.57
N LYS A 321 -9.40 -1.25 -24.85
CA LYS A 321 -8.66 -2.41 -25.34
C LYS A 321 -9.62 -3.53 -25.74
N LYS A 322 -9.23 -4.38 -26.70
CA LYS A 322 -10.06 -5.47 -27.20
C LYS A 322 -10.57 -6.37 -26.08
N ALA A 323 -9.70 -6.79 -25.17
CA ALA A 323 -10.06 -7.67 -24.05
C ALA A 323 -11.17 -7.08 -23.13
N ALA A 324 -11.20 -5.76 -22.94
CA ALA A 324 -12.24 -5.10 -22.14
C ALA A 324 -13.63 -5.02 -22.84
N ARG A 325 -13.70 -5.43 -24.11
CA ARG A 325 -14.94 -5.45 -24.91
C ARG A 325 -15.46 -6.86 -25.13
N GLU A 326 -14.75 -7.86 -24.65
CA GLU A 326 -15.16 -9.26 -24.77
C GLU A 326 -16.32 -9.54 -23.82
N PRO A 327 -17.36 -10.27 -24.25
CA PRO A 327 -18.47 -10.63 -23.38
C PRO A 327 -17.98 -11.35 -22.12
N GLY A 328 -18.44 -10.91 -20.96
CA GLY A 328 -18.04 -11.47 -19.66
C GLY A 328 -16.87 -10.74 -18.99
N ALA A 329 -16.18 -9.81 -19.68
CA ALA A 329 -15.11 -8.99 -19.07
C ALA A 329 -15.65 -8.00 -18.02
N GLU A 330 -16.95 -7.68 -18.08
CA GLU A 330 -17.58 -6.65 -17.24
C GLU A 330 -17.45 -6.95 -15.74
N ALA A 331 -17.52 -8.23 -15.36
CA ALA A 331 -17.41 -8.64 -13.96
C ALA A 331 -16.00 -8.46 -13.40
N GLU A 332 -14.97 -8.73 -14.19
CA GLU A 332 -13.57 -8.49 -13.79
C GLU A 332 -13.28 -7.00 -13.73
N LEU A 333 -13.70 -6.23 -14.73
CA LEU A 333 -13.54 -4.79 -14.78
C LEU A 333 -14.25 -4.08 -13.62
N ALA A 334 -15.43 -4.57 -13.22
CA ALA A 334 -16.15 -4.08 -12.05
C ALA A 334 -15.35 -4.32 -10.77
N ARG A 335 -14.87 -5.56 -10.56
CA ARG A 335 -14.05 -5.91 -9.39
C ARG A 335 -12.79 -5.08 -9.29
N ASP A 336 -12.06 -4.90 -10.38
CA ASP A 336 -10.83 -4.13 -10.43
C ASP A 336 -11.07 -2.64 -10.13
N SER A 337 -12.13 -2.07 -10.73
CA SER A 337 -12.52 -0.68 -10.47
C SER A 337 -12.95 -0.47 -9.02
N LEU A 338 -13.79 -1.37 -8.48
CA LEU A 338 -14.21 -1.30 -7.09
C LEU A 338 -13.04 -1.50 -6.12
N ALA A 339 -12.11 -2.40 -6.41
CA ALA A 339 -10.91 -2.59 -5.60
C ALA A 339 -10.06 -1.30 -5.57
N ARG A 340 -9.87 -0.67 -6.72
CA ARG A 340 -9.14 0.60 -6.84
C ARG A 340 -9.81 1.74 -6.05
N LEU A 341 -11.10 1.91 -6.21
CA LEU A 341 -11.86 2.95 -5.50
C LEU A 341 -11.88 2.72 -3.98
N ALA A 342 -11.90 1.47 -3.53
CA ALA A 342 -11.79 1.13 -2.12
C ALA A 342 -10.40 1.44 -1.55
N MET A 343 -9.32 1.13 -2.29
CA MET A 343 -7.94 1.49 -1.91
C MET A 343 -7.78 3.02 -1.76
N LEU A 344 -8.45 3.80 -2.60
CA LEU A 344 -8.47 5.26 -2.54
C LEU A 344 -9.43 5.81 -1.46
N ARG A 345 -10.08 4.94 -0.70
CA ARG A 345 -11.09 5.31 0.32
C ARG A 345 -12.21 6.22 -0.24
N LEU A 346 -12.58 6.00 -1.49
CA LEU A 346 -13.71 6.67 -2.14
C LEU A 346 -15.01 5.90 -1.97
N ILE A 347 -14.91 4.60 -1.72
CA ILE A 347 -16.03 3.70 -1.42
C ILE A 347 -15.68 2.80 -0.24
N ARG A 348 -16.70 2.29 0.44
CA ARG A 348 -16.61 1.14 1.36
C ARG A 348 -17.17 -0.10 0.66
N ARG A 349 -16.49 -1.24 0.81
CA ARG A 349 -16.99 -2.53 0.33
C ARG A 349 -17.63 -3.27 1.48
N ASP A 350 -18.89 -3.64 1.31
CA ASP A 350 -19.69 -4.43 2.22
C ASP A 350 -20.07 -5.74 1.53
N PRO A 351 -20.55 -6.78 2.25
CA PRO A 351 -21.02 -8.03 1.63
C PRO A 351 -22.11 -7.82 0.57
N ASP A 352 -22.93 -6.78 0.74
CA ASP A 352 -24.05 -6.46 -0.15
C ASP A 352 -23.64 -5.58 -1.36
N GLY A 353 -22.40 -5.08 -1.41
CA GLY A 353 -21.92 -4.26 -2.51
C GLY A 353 -20.97 -3.14 -2.10
N ALA A 354 -20.98 -2.05 -2.85
CA ALA A 354 -20.13 -0.87 -2.65
C ALA A 354 -20.97 0.34 -2.24
N SER A 355 -20.60 0.98 -1.14
CA SER A 355 -21.21 2.22 -0.65
C SER A 355 -20.26 3.41 -0.90
N GLY A 356 -20.74 4.46 -1.56
CA GLY A 356 -19.98 5.68 -1.78
C GLY A 356 -19.64 6.40 -0.49
N LEU A 357 -18.37 6.79 -0.32
CA LEU A 357 -17.92 7.67 0.76
C LEU A 357 -17.95 9.15 0.31
N PRO A 358 -17.97 10.12 1.23
CA PRO A 358 -18.19 11.53 0.87
C PRO A 358 -17.23 12.08 -0.19
N ALA A 359 -15.94 11.71 -0.15
CA ALA A 359 -14.95 12.17 -1.13
C ALA A 359 -15.22 11.67 -2.57
N LEU A 360 -16.04 10.63 -2.75
CA LEU A 360 -16.48 10.16 -4.07
C LEU A 360 -17.28 11.26 -4.83
N ALA A 361 -17.93 12.17 -4.13
CA ALA A 361 -18.66 13.28 -4.73
C ALA A 361 -17.77 14.17 -5.62
N ARG A 362 -16.44 14.13 -5.47
CA ARG A 362 -15.47 14.77 -6.36
C ARG A 362 -15.62 14.34 -7.82
N PHE A 363 -16.03 13.09 -8.06
CA PHE A 363 -16.20 12.49 -9.37
C PHE A 363 -17.63 12.61 -9.91
N SER A 364 -18.48 13.32 -9.19
CA SER A 364 -19.84 13.63 -9.62
C SER A 364 -19.80 14.77 -10.63
N LEU A 365 -19.56 14.45 -11.88
CA LEU A 365 -19.64 15.41 -12.96
C LEU A 365 -21.11 15.86 -13.12
N GLY A 366 -21.33 17.16 -13.34
CA GLY A 366 -22.60 17.67 -13.83
C GLY A 366 -22.84 17.23 -15.29
N ASP A 367 -23.96 17.61 -15.88
CA ASP A 367 -24.27 17.33 -17.29
C ASP A 367 -23.07 17.74 -18.16
N THR A 368 -22.39 16.74 -18.72
CA THR A 368 -21.18 16.94 -19.52
C THR A 368 -21.62 17.37 -20.92
N GLU A 369 -21.53 18.65 -21.25
CA GLU A 369 -21.59 19.10 -22.65
C GLU A 369 -20.30 18.65 -23.36
N LEU A 370 -20.41 17.69 -24.26
CA LEU A 370 -19.34 17.35 -25.17
C LEU A 370 -19.18 18.50 -26.19
N ILE A 371 -18.22 19.37 -25.96
CA ILE A 371 -17.84 20.39 -26.94
C ILE A 371 -17.16 19.63 -28.11
N PRO A 372 -17.78 19.58 -29.30
CA PRO A 372 -17.17 18.93 -30.46
C PRO A 372 -15.88 19.69 -30.79
N ARG A 373 -14.77 18.95 -30.84
CA ARG A 373 -13.47 19.49 -31.27
C ARG A 373 -13.67 20.09 -32.67
N LYS A 374 -13.57 21.42 -32.79
CA LYS A 374 -13.53 22.08 -34.11
C LYS A 374 -12.38 21.47 -34.88
N THR A 375 -12.67 20.66 -35.89
CA THR A 375 -11.70 20.31 -36.91
C THR A 375 -11.34 21.61 -37.60
N THR A 376 -10.17 22.15 -37.27
CA THR A 376 -9.53 23.22 -38.05
C THR A 376 -9.33 22.68 -39.45
N GLY A 377 -10.20 23.09 -40.36
CA GLY A 377 -10.12 22.77 -41.77
C GLY A 377 -8.84 23.31 -42.36
N ALA A 378 -8.34 22.53 -43.31
CA ALA A 378 -7.44 22.81 -44.40
C ALA A 378 -6.72 24.17 -44.39
N ASN A 379 -5.41 24.02 -44.35
CA ASN A 379 -4.41 25.02 -44.72
C ASN A 379 -4.61 25.46 -46.23
N PRO A 380 -4.79 26.72 -46.55
CA PRO A 380 -4.52 27.18 -47.93
C PRO A 380 -3.08 27.67 -48.06
N ALA A 381 -2.40 26.98 -48.94
CA ALA A 381 -1.29 27.45 -49.81
C ALA A 381 -0.26 28.45 -49.26
N ALA A 382 0.95 27.96 -49.32
CA ALA A 382 2.19 28.72 -49.35
C ALA A 382 2.13 29.86 -50.40
N THR A 383 2.49 31.05 -50.00
CA THR A 383 3.11 32.04 -50.90
C THR A 383 4.35 32.60 -50.21
N ASP A 384 5.43 32.38 -50.93
CA ASP A 384 6.73 32.98 -50.78
C ASP A 384 6.67 34.48 -50.47
N ASN A 385 7.43 34.94 -49.49
CA ASN A 385 8.24 36.16 -49.72
C ASN A 385 9.38 36.26 -48.70
N GLN A 386 10.57 36.20 -49.25
CA GLN A 386 11.80 36.68 -48.64
C GLN A 386 11.69 38.21 -48.37
N ALA A 387 12.19 38.64 -47.24
CA ALA A 387 13.18 39.71 -47.15
C ALA A 387 13.34 40.27 -45.72
N ASN A 388 14.57 40.12 -45.24
CA ASN A 388 15.41 41.09 -44.56
C ASN A 388 15.10 41.71 -43.19
N LEU A 389 16.11 41.48 -42.31
CA LEU A 389 16.79 42.51 -41.46
C LEU A 389 16.06 42.97 -40.17
N PHE A 390 16.49 42.64 -39.07
CA PHE A 390 17.60 43.00 -38.14
C PHE A 390 17.59 42.07 -36.93
#